data_633389a522b1154d9df6b7a6a57e787c
#
_entry.id   633389a522b1154d9df6b7a6a57e787c
#
_cell.length_a   1.000
_cell.length_b   1.000
_cell.length_c   1.000
_cell.angle_alpha   90.00
_cell.angle_beta   90.00
_cell.angle_gamma   90.00
#
_symmetry.space_group_name_H-M   'P 1'
#
loop_
_entity.id
_entity.type
_entity.pdbx_description
1 polymer ?
#
loop_
_entity_poly.entity_id
_entity_poly.type
_entity_poly.pdbx_seq_one_letter_code
_entity_poly.pdbx_strand_id
1 'polypeptide(L)'
;MNTIIRKIRPEEYSLLREFLYQAIYLLVGVDPPPRSVVDLPELQVYIADFGTRPGDHCIVAEAAGKVVGAAWCRIMADYGHIDNDTPSLAISLLPEYRGQGTGTQLLNGLLCLLRENGYQRASLSVQKENPALRLYQRTGFHILAERGTEYLMLWDSTQRGQQENMNMEAEKQRESKIRQWFSMWLCKQDTGIEELFAQDAVYIESWGPKYRGSGKIKLWFDEWNSRGTVEGWNIWQYFHKGDQTVVEWAFRCVMADGTVQSPEF
;
A
#
# COMPACT_ATOMS: atom_id res chain seq x y z
N MET A 1 -11.72 12.79 -16.49
CA MET A 1 -12.20 14.10 -16.00
C MET A 1 -11.35 14.51 -14.81
N ASN A 2 -10.96 15.79 -14.73
CA ASN A 2 -10.13 16.24 -13.60
C ASN A 2 -11.03 16.48 -12.39
N THR A 3 -10.87 15.68 -11.34
CA THR A 3 -11.59 15.82 -10.07
C THR A 3 -10.69 16.50 -9.04
N ILE A 4 -11.24 17.48 -8.32
CA ILE A 4 -10.58 18.17 -7.21
C ILE A 4 -11.06 17.55 -5.91
N ILE A 5 -10.11 17.18 -5.05
CA ILE A 5 -10.40 16.64 -3.71
C ILE A 5 -10.21 17.76 -2.70
N ARG A 6 -11.24 18.03 -1.90
CA ARG A 6 -11.24 19.11 -0.91
C ARG A 6 -12.11 18.79 0.31
N LYS A 7 -11.94 19.55 1.38
CA LYS A 7 -12.88 19.52 2.51
C LYS A 7 -14.27 19.99 2.06
N ILE A 8 -15.32 19.38 2.62
CA ILE A 8 -16.70 19.82 2.42
C ILE A 8 -16.90 21.20 3.05
N ARG A 9 -17.74 22.04 2.46
CA ARG A 9 -18.13 23.32 3.03
C ARG A 9 -19.40 23.15 3.87
N PRO A 10 -19.64 23.98 4.90
CA PRO A 10 -20.83 23.86 5.76
C PRO A 10 -22.15 23.93 4.96
N GLU A 11 -22.24 24.77 3.96
CA GLU A 11 -23.41 24.91 3.08
C GLU A 11 -23.69 23.66 2.22
N GLU A 12 -22.71 22.75 2.11
CA GLU A 12 -22.80 21.52 1.32
C GLU A 12 -23.19 20.28 2.17
N TYR A 13 -23.34 20.40 3.49
CA TYR A 13 -23.66 19.27 4.36
C TYR A 13 -24.96 18.55 3.95
N SER A 14 -25.93 19.27 3.40
CA SER A 14 -27.18 18.70 2.88
C SER A 14 -26.95 17.68 1.76
N LEU A 15 -25.81 17.77 1.02
CA LEU A 15 -25.45 16.82 -0.02
C LEU A 15 -25.15 15.42 0.53
N LEU A 16 -24.75 15.30 1.81
CA LEU A 16 -24.48 14.01 2.44
C LEU A 16 -25.69 13.08 2.42
N ARG A 17 -26.91 13.61 2.38
CA ARG A 17 -28.12 12.81 2.22
C ARG A 17 -28.11 12.03 0.89
N GLU A 18 -27.72 12.67 -0.20
CA GLU A 18 -27.58 11.99 -1.50
C GLU A 18 -26.47 10.96 -1.46
N PHE A 19 -25.30 11.31 -0.91
CA PHE A 19 -24.17 10.40 -0.82
C PHE A 19 -24.42 9.23 0.14
N LEU A 20 -25.20 9.41 1.20
CA LEU A 20 -25.66 8.31 2.06
C LEU A 20 -26.51 7.33 1.26
N TYR A 21 -27.47 7.80 0.46
CA TYR A 21 -28.26 6.94 -0.42
C TYR A 21 -27.37 6.18 -1.42
N GLN A 22 -26.39 6.85 -2.02
CA GLN A 22 -25.43 6.23 -2.96
C GLN A 22 -24.46 5.24 -2.29
N ALA A 23 -24.30 5.30 -0.97
CA ALA A 23 -23.48 4.37 -0.20
C ALA A 23 -24.17 3.04 0.07
N ILE A 24 -25.49 2.96 -0.08
CA ILE A 24 -26.26 1.72 0.10
C ILE A 24 -25.82 0.74 -0.99
N TYR A 25 -25.19 -0.36 -0.58
CA TYR A 25 -24.83 -1.42 -1.51
C TYR A 25 -26.03 -2.32 -1.80
N LEU A 26 -26.24 -2.58 -3.07
CA LEU A 26 -27.30 -3.46 -3.54
C LEU A 26 -26.70 -4.65 -4.30
N LEU A 27 -27.17 -5.83 -4.00
CA LEU A 27 -26.85 -7.03 -4.77
C LEU A 27 -27.39 -6.90 -6.21
N VAL A 28 -26.75 -7.58 -7.14
CA VAL A 28 -27.19 -7.60 -8.54
C VAL A 28 -28.60 -8.15 -8.62
N GLY A 29 -29.50 -7.40 -9.27
CA GLY A 29 -30.92 -7.80 -9.44
C GLY A 29 -31.85 -7.37 -8.30
N VAL A 30 -31.36 -6.64 -7.31
CA VAL A 30 -32.18 -6.04 -6.25
C VAL A 30 -32.50 -4.60 -6.62
N ASP A 31 -33.81 -4.29 -6.61
CA ASP A 31 -34.26 -2.92 -6.86
C ASP A 31 -33.80 -1.95 -5.76
N PRO A 32 -33.44 -0.70 -6.12
CA PRO A 32 -33.06 0.30 -5.16
C PRO A 32 -34.23 0.63 -4.21
N PRO A 33 -33.94 0.78 -2.90
CA PRO A 33 -34.97 1.15 -1.95
C PRO A 33 -35.50 2.57 -2.23
N PRO A 34 -36.69 2.91 -1.72
CA PRO A 34 -37.18 4.27 -1.85
C PRO A 34 -36.22 5.27 -1.20
N ARG A 35 -36.15 6.47 -1.74
CA ARG A 35 -35.24 7.54 -1.24
C ARG A 35 -35.44 7.90 0.24
N SER A 36 -36.64 7.63 0.77
CA SER A 36 -36.96 7.81 2.20
C SER A 36 -36.23 6.84 3.13
N VAL A 37 -35.58 5.79 2.60
CA VAL A 37 -34.79 4.86 3.43
C VAL A 37 -33.71 5.58 4.23
N VAL A 38 -33.12 6.65 3.69
CA VAL A 38 -32.10 7.45 4.41
C VAL A 38 -32.67 8.21 5.62
N ASP A 39 -33.99 8.29 5.77
CA ASP A 39 -34.65 8.93 6.90
C ASP A 39 -34.83 7.98 8.10
N LEU A 40 -34.49 6.70 7.94
CA LEU A 40 -34.50 5.74 9.03
C LEU A 40 -33.47 6.11 10.10
N PRO A 41 -33.79 5.95 11.39
CA PRO A 41 -32.90 6.33 12.48
C PRO A 41 -31.49 5.70 12.35
N GLU A 42 -31.41 4.46 11.90
CA GLU A 42 -30.15 3.70 11.70
C GLU A 42 -29.22 4.34 10.65
N LEU A 43 -29.80 5.06 9.67
CA LEU A 43 -29.04 5.75 8.64
C LEU A 43 -28.83 7.23 8.97
N GLN A 44 -29.73 7.84 9.74
CA GLN A 44 -29.59 9.24 10.18
C GLN A 44 -28.37 9.46 11.08
N VAL A 45 -27.90 8.43 11.79
CA VAL A 45 -26.66 8.52 12.61
C VAL A 45 -25.46 8.98 11.81
N TYR A 46 -25.44 8.72 10.49
CA TYR A 46 -24.33 9.08 9.59
C TYR A 46 -24.30 10.56 9.21
N ILE A 47 -25.45 11.25 9.19
CA ILE A 47 -25.57 12.59 8.59
C ILE A 47 -26.33 13.62 9.45
N ALA A 48 -27.16 13.19 10.40
CA ALA A 48 -27.95 14.14 11.23
C ALA A 48 -27.04 15.10 11.97
N ASP A 49 -27.34 16.40 11.87
CA ASP A 49 -26.55 17.48 12.48
C ASP A 49 -25.05 17.39 12.18
N PHE A 50 -24.69 17.02 10.94
CA PHE A 50 -23.29 16.89 10.55
C PHE A 50 -22.55 18.23 10.66
N GLY A 51 -21.32 18.18 11.18
CA GLY A 51 -20.49 19.36 11.44
C GLY A 51 -20.63 19.93 12.85
N THR A 52 -21.46 19.34 13.71
CA THR A 52 -21.65 19.79 15.09
C THR A 52 -20.80 19.05 16.12
N ARG A 53 -20.20 17.89 15.74
CA ARG A 53 -19.40 17.04 16.62
C ARG A 53 -17.92 17.13 16.28
N PRO A 54 -17.00 17.06 17.24
CA PRO A 54 -15.56 17.12 16.98
C PRO A 54 -15.04 16.07 15.97
N GLY A 55 -15.67 14.89 15.94
CA GLY A 55 -15.30 13.78 15.02
C GLY A 55 -15.94 13.86 13.62
N ASP A 56 -16.71 14.92 13.31
CA ASP A 56 -17.35 15.09 12.00
C ASP A 56 -16.33 15.63 10.99
N HIS A 57 -15.82 14.76 10.13
CA HIS A 57 -14.89 15.12 9.06
C HIS A 57 -15.40 14.61 7.71
N CYS A 58 -15.27 15.43 6.67
CA CYS A 58 -15.69 15.05 5.33
C CYS A 58 -14.79 15.66 4.25
N ILE A 59 -14.45 14.82 3.27
CA ILE A 59 -13.76 15.17 2.03
C ILE A 59 -14.71 14.92 0.86
N VAL A 60 -14.76 15.82 -0.09
CA VAL A 60 -15.57 15.72 -1.30
C VAL A 60 -14.71 15.68 -2.55
N ALA A 61 -15.21 15.03 -3.59
CA ALA A 61 -14.71 15.12 -4.94
C ALA A 61 -15.59 16.08 -5.73
N GLU A 62 -14.98 17.11 -6.32
CA GLU A 62 -15.65 18.08 -7.16
C GLU A 62 -15.20 17.91 -8.61
N ALA A 63 -16.14 17.86 -9.54
CA ALA A 63 -15.90 17.86 -10.99
C ALA A 63 -16.78 18.91 -11.65
N ALA A 64 -16.19 19.78 -12.46
CA ALA A 64 -16.88 20.88 -13.15
C ALA A 64 -17.77 21.72 -12.23
N GLY A 65 -17.31 22.03 -11.01
CA GLY A 65 -18.03 22.84 -10.03
C GLY A 65 -19.16 22.10 -9.30
N LYS A 66 -19.32 20.78 -9.50
CA LYS A 66 -20.33 19.96 -8.84
C LYS A 66 -19.65 18.91 -7.95
N VAL A 67 -20.17 18.73 -6.74
CA VAL A 67 -19.74 17.62 -5.85
C VAL A 67 -20.29 16.31 -6.41
N VAL A 68 -19.38 15.36 -6.68
CA VAL A 68 -19.68 14.10 -7.37
C VAL A 68 -19.39 12.87 -6.49
N GLY A 69 -18.85 13.10 -5.30
CA GLY A 69 -18.58 12.05 -4.32
C GLY A 69 -18.20 12.64 -2.97
N ALA A 70 -18.38 11.84 -1.93
CA ALA A 70 -18.02 12.20 -0.56
C ALA A 70 -17.46 10.98 0.19
N ALA A 71 -16.47 11.23 1.06
CA ALA A 71 -16.05 10.34 2.12
C ALA A 71 -16.14 11.11 3.43
N TRP A 72 -16.87 10.58 4.41
CA TRP A 72 -17.09 11.24 5.70
C TRP A 72 -17.04 10.26 6.85
N CYS A 73 -16.79 10.78 8.03
CA CYS A 73 -16.75 9.98 9.23
C CYS A 73 -17.28 10.77 10.43
N ARG A 74 -17.65 10.06 11.46
CA ARG A 74 -17.98 10.55 12.78
C ARG A 74 -17.89 9.43 13.82
N ILE A 75 -17.85 9.78 15.09
CA ILE A 75 -18.03 8.83 16.18
C ILE A 75 -19.54 8.59 16.35
N MET A 76 -19.99 7.38 16.06
CA MET A 76 -21.42 7.01 16.07
C MET A 76 -21.60 5.53 16.38
N ALA A 77 -22.77 5.18 16.90
CA ALA A 77 -23.15 3.79 17.15
C ALA A 77 -23.80 3.19 15.88
N ASP A 78 -22.96 2.90 14.90
CA ASP A 78 -23.35 2.27 13.62
C ASP A 78 -22.82 0.83 13.49
N TYR A 79 -22.96 0.24 12.32
CA TYR A 79 -22.45 -1.11 12.03
C TYR A 79 -20.92 -1.19 12.07
N GLY A 80 -20.23 -0.07 11.84
CA GLY A 80 -18.76 0.08 11.90
C GLY A 80 -18.21 0.40 13.28
N HIS A 81 -19.06 0.63 14.28
CA HIS A 81 -18.64 1.07 15.62
C HIS A 81 -17.71 0.08 16.30
N ILE A 82 -16.61 0.59 16.84
CA ILE A 82 -15.63 -0.14 17.65
C ILE A 82 -15.59 0.45 19.08
N ASP A 83 -15.31 1.75 19.18
CA ASP A 83 -15.19 2.51 20.43
C ASP A 83 -15.41 4.01 20.18
N ASN A 84 -15.33 4.80 21.26
CA ASN A 84 -15.57 6.26 21.19
C ASN A 84 -14.38 7.08 20.68
N ASP A 85 -13.24 6.46 20.40
CA ASP A 85 -12.02 7.10 19.89
C ASP A 85 -11.76 6.75 18.42
N THR A 86 -12.58 5.87 17.84
CA THR A 86 -12.44 5.39 16.47
C THR A 86 -13.62 5.85 15.63
N PRO A 87 -13.47 6.90 14.79
CA PRO A 87 -14.54 7.34 13.90
C PRO A 87 -14.90 6.23 12.91
N SER A 88 -16.20 6.01 12.73
CA SER A 88 -16.72 5.15 11.66
C SER A 88 -16.95 5.98 10.39
N LEU A 89 -16.62 5.43 9.22
CA LEU A 89 -16.69 6.16 7.97
C LEU A 89 -17.66 5.56 6.96
N ALA A 90 -18.13 6.43 6.07
CA ALA A 90 -18.85 6.07 4.86
C ALA A 90 -18.24 6.78 3.64
N ILE A 91 -18.36 6.18 2.47
CA ILE A 91 -17.88 6.75 1.20
C ILE A 91 -18.81 6.36 0.07
N SER A 92 -19.09 7.30 -0.82
CA SER A 92 -19.78 7.03 -2.07
C SER A 92 -19.41 8.02 -3.17
N LEU A 93 -19.71 7.60 -4.38
CA LEU A 93 -19.56 8.38 -5.62
C LEU A 93 -20.82 8.23 -6.45
N LEU A 94 -21.17 9.27 -7.19
CA LEU A 94 -22.15 9.13 -8.25
C LEU A 94 -21.70 8.05 -9.25
N PRO A 95 -22.62 7.23 -9.79
CA PRO A 95 -22.26 6.05 -10.60
C PRO A 95 -21.30 6.34 -11.75
N GLU A 96 -21.47 7.45 -12.45
CA GLU A 96 -20.65 7.87 -13.60
C GLU A 96 -19.20 8.23 -13.26
N TYR A 97 -18.88 8.41 -11.96
CA TYR A 97 -17.52 8.74 -11.48
C TYR A 97 -16.83 7.55 -10.79
N ARG A 98 -17.50 6.38 -10.76
CA ARG A 98 -16.91 5.15 -10.19
C ARG A 98 -15.87 4.54 -11.12
N GLY A 99 -14.97 3.72 -10.58
CA GLY A 99 -13.96 2.99 -11.36
C GLY A 99 -12.81 3.83 -11.93
N GLN A 100 -12.72 5.14 -11.61
CA GLN A 100 -11.73 6.08 -12.15
C GLN A 100 -10.64 6.49 -11.14
N GLY A 101 -10.54 5.78 -10.02
CA GLY A 101 -9.55 6.10 -8.96
C GLY A 101 -10.00 7.17 -7.96
N THR A 102 -11.09 7.92 -8.23
CA THR A 102 -11.60 9.00 -7.37
C THR A 102 -11.93 8.52 -5.94
N GLY A 103 -12.47 7.30 -5.79
CA GLY A 103 -12.73 6.73 -4.46
C GLY A 103 -11.47 6.54 -3.62
N THR A 104 -10.35 6.16 -4.25
CA THR A 104 -9.05 6.05 -3.57
C THR A 104 -8.55 7.42 -3.12
N GLN A 105 -8.72 8.46 -3.95
CA GLN A 105 -8.33 9.82 -3.61
C GLN A 105 -9.17 10.38 -2.44
N LEU A 106 -10.49 10.18 -2.46
CA LEU A 106 -11.40 10.56 -1.38
C LEU A 106 -11.01 9.90 -0.06
N LEU A 107 -10.82 8.59 -0.08
CA LEU A 107 -10.52 7.84 1.14
C LEU A 107 -9.14 8.23 1.70
N ASN A 108 -8.11 8.35 0.87
CA ASN A 108 -6.80 8.83 1.30
C ASN A 108 -6.86 10.26 1.86
N GLY A 109 -7.64 11.15 1.23
CA GLY A 109 -7.86 12.51 1.73
C GLY A 109 -8.54 12.53 3.11
N LEU A 110 -9.55 11.67 3.33
CA LEU A 110 -10.20 11.55 4.64
C LEU A 110 -9.24 11.00 5.70
N LEU A 111 -8.46 9.95 5.38
CA LEU A 111 -7.49 9.37 6.31
C LEU A 111 -6.36 10.37 6.67
N CYS A 112 -5.95 11.20 5.72
CA CYS A 112 -5.01 12.29 5.98
C CYS A 112 -5.62 13.32 6.94
N LEU A 113 -6.86 13.76 6.67
CA LEU A 113 -7.58 14.70 7.52
C LEU A 113 -7.78 14.16 8.95
N LEU A 114 -8.07 12.86 9.10
CA LEU A 114 -8.18 12.23 10.41
C LEU A 114 -6.86 12.29 11.19
N ARG A 115 -5.73 11.95 10.55
CA ARG A 115 -4.39 12.05 11.18
C ARG A 115 -4.07 13.48 11.62
N GLU A 116 -4.36 14.48 10.78
CA GLU A 116 -4.17 15.90 11.10
C GLU A 116 -4.99 16.34 12.33
N ASN A 117 -6.11 15.65 12.59
CA ASN A 117 -6.99 15.91 13.76
C ASN A 117 -6.74 14.94 14.94
N GLY A 118 -5.62 14.18 14.91
CA GLY A 118 -5.19 13.34 16.04
C GLY A 118 -5.79 11.93 16.07
N TYR A 119 -6.63 11.56 15.11
CA TYR A 119 -7.19 10.21 15.04
C TYR A 119 -6.19 9.24 14.42
N GLN A 120 -5.86 8.18 15.16
CA GLN A 120 -4.94 7.13 14.71
C GLN A 120 -5.66 5.95 14.05
N ARG A 121 -6.98 5.84 14.25
CA ARG A 121 -7.81 4.74 13.78
C ARG A 121 -9.08 5.25 13.09
N ALA A 122 -9.60 4.44 12.18
CA ALA A 122 -10.91 4.60 11.58
C ALA A 122 -11.51 3.22 11.29
N SER A 123 -12.82 3.11 11.36
CA SER A 123 -13.52 1.84 11.12
C SER A 123 -14.60 1.98 10.05
N LEU A 124 -15.05 0.87 9.52
CA LEU A 124 -16.23 0.78 8.66
C LEU A 124 -16.82 -0.64 8.71
N SER A 125 -18.08 -0.77 8.36
CA SER A 125 -18.69 -2.05 8.00
C SER A 125 -18.86 -2.12 6.48
N VAL A 126 -18.62 -3.29 5.89
CA VAL A 126 -18.78 -3.54 4.45
C VAL A 126 -19.30 -4.94 4.19
N GLN A 127 -20.27 -5.07 3.30
CA GLN A 127 -20.76 -6.36 2.86
C GLN A 127 -19.69 -7.14 2.11
N LYS A 128 -19.62 -8.46 2.34
CA LYS A 128 -18.56 -9.34 1.80
C LYS A 128 -18.51 -9.33 0.27
N GLU A 129 -19.65 -9.20 -0.40
CA GLU A 129 -19.79 -9.15 -1.85
C GLU A 129 -19.52 -7.75 -2.44
N ASN A 130 -19.38 -6.72 -1.59
CA ASN A 130 -19.17 -5.36 -2.07
C ASN A 130 -17.79 -5.19 -2.70
N PRO A 131 -17.69 -4.82 -3.97
CA PRO A 131 -16.39 -4.62 -4.64
C PRO A 131 -15.52 -3.52 -4.00
N ALA A 132 -16.10 -2.63 -3.18
CA ALA A 132 -15.38 -1.64 -2.41
C ALA A 132 -14.43 -2.25 -1.36
N LEU A 133 -14.61 -3.52 -0.99
CA LEU A 133 -13.69 -4.25 -0.10
C LEU A 133 -12.24 -4.14 -0.59
N ARG A 134 -12.02 -4.28 -1.92
CA ARG A 134 -10.68 -4.14 -2.52
C ARG A 134 -10.11 -2.71 -2.39
N LEU A 135 -10.96 -1.69 -2.40
CA LEU A 135 -10.55 -0.31 -2.17
C LEU A 135 -10.04 -0.15 -0.72
N TYR A 136 -10.81 -0.61 0.25
CA TYR A 136 -10.45 -0.52 1.67
C TYR A 136 -9.14 -1.26 1.97
N GLN A 137 -8.98 -2.48 1.48
CA GLN A 137 -7.74 -3.25 1.65
C GLN A 137 -6.50 -2.52 1.07
N ARG A 138 -6.62 -1.97 -0.14
CA ARG A 138 -5.51 -1.21 -0.77
C ARG A 138 -5.15 0.08 -0.03
N THR A 139 -6.10 0.67 0.70
CA THR A 139 -5.87 1.88 1.49
C THR A 139 -5.45 1.59 2.94
N GLY A 140 -5.23 0.31 3.27
CA GLY A 140 -4.64 -0.11 4.55
C GLY A 140 -5.67 -0.53 5.60
N PHE A 141 -6.95 -0.72 5.23
CA PHE A 141 -7.90 -1.36 6.12
C PHE A 141 -7.69 -2.87 6.14
N HIS A 142 -7.77 -3.46 7.30
CA HIS A 142 -7.79 -4.91 7.51
C HIS A 142 -9.08 -5.37 8.18
N ILE A 143 -9.43 -6.62 7.99
CA ILE A 143 -10.62 -7.22 8.61
C ILE A 143 -10.34 -7.40 10.11
N LEU A 144 -11.13 -6.75 10.95
CA LEU A 144 -11.08 -6.89 12.40
C LEU A 144 -12.00 -8.03 12.87
N ALA A 145 -13.18 -8.15 12.28
CA ALA A 145 -14.16 -9.18 12.61
C ALA A 145 -15.11 -9.47 11.43
N GLU A 146 -15.68 -10.67 11.43
CA GLU A 146 -16.81 -11.05 10.59
C GLU A 146 -18.11 -10.96 11.36
N ARG A 147 -19.11 -10.28 10.80
CA ARG A 147 -20.43 -10.10 11.38
C ARG A 147 -21.50 -10.51 10.36
N GLY A 148 -21.85 -11.79 10.35
CA GLY A 148 -22.81 -12.32 9.38
C GLY A 148 -22.37 -12.13 7.94
N THR A 149 -23.07 -11.30 7.16
CA THR A 149 -22.78 -10.98 5.75
C THR A 149 -21.78 -9.82 5.58
N GLU A 150 -21.27 -9.25 6.68
CA GLU A 150 -20.42 -8.07 6.66
C GLU A 150 -19.06 -8.33 7.29
N TYR A 151 -18.07 -7.53 6.88
CA TYR A 151 -16.80 -7.36 7.56
C TYR A 151 -16.78 -6.04 8.32
N LEU A 152 -16.44 -6.10 9.60
CA LEU A 152 -15.94 -4.94 10.33
C LEU A 152 -14.47 -4.76 9.97
N MET A 153 -14.11 -3.60 9.44
CA MET A 153 -12.74 -3.31 9.05
C MET A 153 -12.19 -2.14 9.86
N LEU A 154 -10.88 -2.22 10.14
CA LEU A 154 -10.12 -1.21 10.88
C LEU A 154 -8.95 -0.71 10.02
N TRP A 155 -8.78 0.58 9.98
CA TRP A 155 -7.56 1.26 9.58
C TRP A 155 -6.83 1.77 10.82
N ASP A 156 -5.52 1.51 10.88
CA ASP A 156 -4.66 1.93 11.98
C ASP A 156 -3.37 2.52 11.40
N SER A 157 -3.16 3.82 11.65
CA SER A 157 -2.01 4.55 11.12
C SER A 157 -0.68 4.08 11.71
N THR A 158 -0.69 3.50 12.91
CA THR A 158 0.50 3.03 13.60
C THR A 158 1.03 1.74 12.96
N GLN A 159 0.15 0.85 12.54
CA GLN A 159 0.51 -0.38 11.85
C GLN A 159 1.16 -0.09 10.49
N ARG A 160 0.64 0.89 9.77
CA ARG A 160 1.21 1.29 8.48
C ARG A 160 2.63 1.85 8.63
N GLY A 161 2.86 2.71 9.61
CA GLY A 161 4.19 3.24 9.91
C GLY A 161 5.19 2.15 10.31
N GLN A 162 4.75 1.17 11.09
CA GLN A 162 5.56 0.00 11.46
C GLN A 162 5.90 -0.86 10.23
N GLN A 163 4.93 -1.12 9.36
CA GLN A 163 5.14 -1.90 8.14
C GLN A 163 6.07 -1.18 7.15
N GLU A 164 5.93 0.13 6.98
CA GLU A 164 6.83 0.95 6.15
C GLU A 164 8.26 0.92 6.70
N ASN A 165 8.43 1.04 8.03
CA ASN A 165 9.74 0.94 8.69
C ASN A 165 10.36 -0.46 8.56
N MET A 166 9.57 -1.53 8.72
CA MET A 166 10.03 -2.91 8.52
C MET A 166 10.45 -3.15 7.07
N ASN A 167 9.70 -2.64 6.10
CA ASN A 167 10.04 -2.76 4.69
C ASN A 167 11.36 -2.02 4.38
N MET A 168 11.51 -0.79 4.85
CA MET A 168 12.73 0.00 4.67
C MET A 168 13.96 -0.69 5.32
N GLU A 169 13.80 -1.28 6.49
CA GLU A 169 14.88 -2.02 7.13
C GLU A 169 15.24 -3.30 6.33
N ALA A 170 14.23 -4.04 5.83
CA ALA A 170 14.46 -5.19 4.97
C ALA A 170 15.16 -4.80 3.65
N GLU A 171 14.83 -3.65 3.06
CA GLU A 171 15.50 -3.10 1.88
C GLU A 171 16.97 -2.80 2.17
N LYS A 172 17.27 -2.10 3.26
CA LYS A 172 18.65 -1.80 3.69
C LYS A 172 19.45 -3.09 3.94
N GLN A 173 18.84 -4.10 4.54
CA GLN A 173 19.50 -5.39 4.76
C GLN A 173 19.83 -6.08 3.43
N ARG A 174 18.94 -6.05 2.43
CA ARG A 174 19.22 -6.59 1.10
C ARG A 174 20.37 -5.84 0.41
N GLU A 175 20.34 -4.50 0.45
CA GLU A 175 21.43 -3.68 -0.08
C GLU A 175 22.78 -4.00 0.58
N SER A 176 22.79 -4.16 1.91
CA SER A 176 23.99 -4.52 2.66
C SER A 176 24.57 -5.86 2.20
N LYS A 177 23.71 -6.87 2.01
CA LYS A 177 24.12 -8.19 1.49
C LYS A 177 24.68 -8.12 0.07
N ILE A 178 24.08 -7.32 -0.80
CA ILE A 178 24.56 -7.12 -2.17
C ILE A 178 25.94 -6.43 -2.16
N ARG A 179 26.12 -5.37 -1.33
CA ARG A 179 27.41 -4.72 -1.16
C ARG A 179 28.47 -5.65 -0.59
N GLN A 180 28.11 -6.49 0.37
CA GLN A 180 29.01 -7.52 0.93
C GLN A 180 29.46 -8.49 -0.17
N TRP A 181 28.53 -8.98 -1.02
CA TRP A 181 28.86 -9.84 -2.13
C TRP A 181 29.84 -9.18 -3.11
N PHE A 182 29.61 -7.95 -3.52
CA PHE A 182 30.48 -7.23 -4.43
C PHE A 182 31.86 -6.93 -3.77
N SER A 183 31.88 -6.64 -2.49
CA SER A 183 33.13 -6.45 -1.74
C SER A 183 34.01 -7.70 -1.71
N MET A 184 33.42 -8.90 -1.56
CA MET A 184 34.16 -10.16 -1.61
C MET A 184 34.90 -10.33 -2.94
N TRP A 185 34.29 -9.96 -4.07
CA TRP A 185 34.91 -10.02 -5.38
C TRP A 185 36.05 -9.01 -5.53
N LEU A 186 35.86 -7.79 -5.06
CA LEU A 186 36.90 -6.74 -5.09
C LEU A 186 38.12 -7.11 -4.23
N CYS A 187 37.88 -7.73 -3.08
CA CYS A 187 38.96 -8.11 -2.16
C CYS A 187 39.51 -9.53 -2.41
N LYS A 188 38.90 -10.30 -3.32
CA LYS A 188 39.18 -11.73 -3.53
C LYS A 188 39.12 -12.56 -2.25
N GLN A 189 38.24 -12.22 -1.35
CA GLN A 189 38.15 -12.84 -0.02
C GLN A 189 36.71 -13.25 0.28
N ASP A 190 36.51 -14.54 0.56
CA ASP A 190 35.25 -15.02 1.16
C ASP A 190 35.14 -14.53 2.60
N THR A 191 34.15 -13.66 2.84
CA THR A 191 33.81 -13.15 4.18
C THR A 191 32.46 -13.66 4.67
N GLY A 192 32.00 -14.81 4.14
CA GLY A 192 30.77 -15.46 4.56
C GLY A 192 29.80 -15.76 3.40
N ILE A 193 30.27 -16.36 2.33
CA ILE A 193 29.40 -16.75 1.18
C ILE A 193 28.30 -17.71 1.65
N GLU A 194 28.63 -18.68 2.52
CA GLU A 194 27.68 -19.67 2.99
C GLU A 194 26.60 -19.08 3.91
N GLU A 195 26.89 -17.99 4.61
CA GLU A 195 25.91 -17.23 5.40
C GLU A 195 25.13 -16.22 4.54
N LEU A 196 25.74 -15.74 3.46
CA LEU A 196 25.11 -14.77 2.56
C LEU A 196 24.03 -15.42 1.70
N PHE A 197 24.29 -16.61 1.17
CA PHE A 197 23.39 -17.36 0.29
C PHE A 197 22.71 -18.49 1.05
N ALA A 198 21.40 -18.66 0.86
CA ALA A 198 20.66 -19.80 1.39
C ALA A 198 21.22 -21.13 0.84
N GLN A 199 21.05 -22.22 1.59
CA GLN A 199 21.53 -23.54 1.19
C GLN A 199 20.93 -24.05 -0.14
N ASP A 200 19.74 -23.58 -0.48
CA ASP A 200 19.02 -23.89 -1.72
C ASP A 200 19.08 -22.74 -2.75
N ALA A 201 19.88 -21.70 -2.49
CA ALA A 201 20.03 -20.54 -3.38
C ALA A 201 20.40 -20.97 -4.81
N VAL A 202 19.89 -20.21 -5.76
CA VAL A 202 20.20 -20.40 -7.18
C VAL A 202 20.85 -19.11 -7.68
N TYR A 203 22.13 -19.21 -8.02
CA TYR A 203 22.87 -18.14 -8.69
C TYR A 203 22.94 -18.40 -10.19
N ILE A 204 22.64 -17.41 -11.01
CA ILE A 204 22.66 -17.52 -12.48
C ILE A 204 23.49 -16.37 -13.02
N GLU A 205 24.53 -16.70 -13.80
CA GLU A 205 25.31 -15.72 -14.54
C GLU A 205 24.57 -15.26 -15.81
N SER A 206 24.83 -14.03 -16.25
CA SER A 206 24.17 -13.42 -17.42
C SER A 206 24.39 -14.21 -18.73
N TRP A 207 25.48 -14.99 -18.84
CA TRP A 207 25.81 -15.83 -19.99
C TRP A 207 25.49 -17.32 -19.80
N GLY A 208 24.74 -17.69 -18.76
CA GLY A 208 24.08 -18.97 -18.67
C GLY A 208 24.44 -19.93 -17.56
N PRO A 209 25.70 -20.00 -17.04
CA PRO A 209 26.01 -20.91 -15.93
C PRO A 209 25.11 -20.70 -14.72
N LYS A 210 24.74 -21.82 -14.07
CA LYS A 210 23.80 -21.84 -12.96
C LYS A 210 24.35 -22.69 -11.83
N TYR A 211 24.47 -22.07 -10.65
CA TYR A 211 24.99 -22.71 -9.44
C TYR A 211 23.86 -22.88 -8.43
N ARG A 212 23.69 -24.09 -7.89
CA ARG A 212 22.69 -24.40 -6.88
C ARG A 212 23.34 -24.71 -5.54
N GLY A 213 22.93 -23.95 -4.52
CA GLY A 213 23.42 -24.05 -3.15
C GLY A 213 24.67 -23.21 -2.89
N SER A 214 24.75 -22.68 -1.66
CA SER A 214 25.84 -21.80 -1.22
C SER A 214 27.23 -22.37 -1.44
N GLY A 215 27.42 -23.67 -1.16
CA GLY A 215 28.71 -24.35 -1.39
C GLY A 215 29.18 -24.37 -2.84
N LYS A 216 28.27 -24.51 -3.84
CA LYS A 216 28.64 -24.44 -5.25
C LYS A 216 28.92 -23.02 -5.69
N ILE A 217 28.20 -22.04 -5.14
CA ILE A 217 28.48 -20.61 -5.38
C ILE A 217 29.88 -20.28 -4.87
N LYS A 218 30.23 -20.78 -3.67
CA LYS A 218 31.58 -20.59 -3.11
C LYS A 218 32.67 -21.22 -3.99
N LEU A 219 32.50 -22.47 -4.42
CA LEU A 219 33.46 -23.14 -5.32
C LEU A 219 33.68 -22.37 -6.60
N TRP A 220 32.61 -21.88 -7.22
CA TRP A 220 32.69 -21.03 -8.41
C TRP A 220 33.43 -19.69 -8.11
N PHE A 221 33.13 -19.06 -6.97
CA PHE A 221 33.81 -17.84 -6.55
C PHE A 221 35.34 -18.07 -6.43
N ASP A 222 35.76 -19.13 -5.73
CA ASP A 222 37.16 -19.49 -5.53
C ASP A 222 37.88 -19.76 -6.87
N GLU A 223 37.23 -20.58 -7.76
CA GLU A 223 37.75 -20.91 -9.07
C GLU A 223 37.93 -19.70 -9.94
N TRP A 224 36.92 -18.82 -10.00
CA TRP A 224 36.99 -17.60 -10.81
C TRP A 224 38.11 -16.66 -10.31
N ASN A 225 38.22 -16.45 -9.01
CA ASN A 225 39.23 -15.59 -8.41
C ASN A 225 40.67 -16.13 -8.59
N SER A 226 40.85 -17.42 -8.91
CA SER A 226 42.16 -17.98 -9.30
C SER A 226 42.57 -17.57 -10.71
N ARG A 227 41.63 -17.16 -11.57
CA ARG A 227 41.85 -16.86 -13.00
C ARG A 227 41.62 -15.41 -13.38
N GLY A 228 41.01 -14.61 -12.51
CA GLY A 228 40.67 -13.22 -12.78
C GLY A 228 40.79 -12.32 -11.56
N THR A 229 40.67 -11.03 -11.79
CA THR A 229 40.65 -9.99 -10.76
C THR A 229 39.58 -8.99 -11.09
N VAL A 230 38.68 -8.74 -10.16
CA VAL A 230 37.72 -7.64 -10.24
C VAL A 230 38.42 -6.36 -9.78
N GLU A 231 38.55 -5.41 -10.68
CA GLU A 231 39.20 -4.11 -10.41
C GLU A 231 38.20 -3.04 -9.96
N GLY A 232 36.94 -3.17 -10.37
CA GLY A 232 35.89 -2.24 -10.03
C GLY A 232 34.51 -2.86 -10.09
N TRP A 233 33.68 -2.49 -9.14
CA TRP A 233 32.25 -2.84 -9.14
C TRP A 233 31.48 -1.67 -8.51
N ASN A 234 30.88 -0.85 -9.37
CA ASN A 234 30.19 0.36 -8.95
C ASN A 234 28.67 0.14 -9.01
N ILE A 235 27.99 0.37 -7.90
CA ILE A 235 26.54 0.34 -7.82
C ILE A 235 26.04 1.76 -8.06
N TRP A 236 25.14 1.91 -9.03
CA TRP A 236 24.52 3.19 -9.34
C TRP A 236 23.21 3.37 -8.61
N GLN A 237 22.34 2.33 -8.65
CA GLN A 237 20.99 2.43 -8.10
C GLN A 237 20.45 1.08 -7.67
N TYR A 238 19.52 1.11 -6.68
CA TYR A 238 18.72 -0.02 -6.26
C TYR A 238 17.25 0.27 -6.56
N PHE A 239 16.51 -0.77 -6.98
CA PHE A 239 15.06 -0.74 -7.14
C PHE A 239 14.46 -1.87 -6.32
N HIS A 240 13.51 -1.53 -5.44
CA HIS A 240 12.87 -2.50 -4.57
C HIS A 240 11.40 -2.71 -4.95
N LYS A 241 10.96 -3.98 -4.94
CA LYS A 241 9.56 -4.35 -5.11
C LYS A 241 9.25 -5.59 -4.27
N GLY A 242 8.56 -5.37 -3.14
CA GLY A 242 8.29 -6.44 -2.18
C GLY A 242 9.60 -7.04 -1.64
N ASP A 243 9.82 -8.33 -1.85
CA ASP A 243 11.01 -9.09 -1.45
C ASP A 243 12.15 -9.06 -2.48
N GLN A 244 11.93 -8.43 -3.62
CA GLN A 244 12.89 -8.36 -4.72
C GLN A 244 13.69 -7.05 -4.69
N THR A 245 14.97 -7.15 -5.11
CA THR A 245 15.84 -6.00 -5.34
C THR A 245 16.53 -6.17 -6.69
N VAL A 246 16.42 -5.16 -7.54
CA VAL A 246 17.18 -5.02 -8.77
C VAL A 246 18.28 -3.99 -8.53
N VAL A 247 19.45 -4.24 -9.06
CA VAL A 247 20.64 -3.37 -8.90
C VAL A 247 21.13 -2.97 -10.27
N GLU A 248 21.35 -1.69 -10.46
CA GLU A 248 22.03 -1.14 -11.61
C GLU A 248 23.50 -0.91 -11.26
N TRP A 249 24.43 -1.45 -12.04
CA TRP A 249 25.85 -1.47 -11.70
C TRP A 249 26.76 -1.54 -12.93
N ALA A 250 28.01 -1.10 -12.76
CA ALA A 250 29.09 -1.30 -13.70
C ALA A 250 30.21 -2.13 -13.08
N PHE A 251 30.85 -2.92 -13.89
CA PHE A 251 31.85 -3.90 -13.48
C PHE A 251 33.07 -3.86 -14.40
N ARG A 252 34.26 -4.02 -13.83
CA ARG A 252 35.49 -4.17 -14.58
C ARG A 252 36.33 -5.30 -13.99
N CYS A 253 36.74 -6.23 -14.82
CA CYS A 253 37.69 -7.27 -14.44
C CYS A 253 38.76 -7.49 -15.46
N VAL A 254 39.87 -8.08 -15.01
CA VAL A 254 41.02 -8.50 -15.84
C VAL A 254 41.27 -9.98 -15.60
N MET A 255 41.28 -10.75 -16.67
CA MET A 255 41.57 -12.18 -16.62
C MET A 255 43.07 -12.44 -16.66
N ALA A 256 43.53 -13.63 -16.23
CA ALA A 256 44.93 -14.01 -16.20
C ALA A 256 45.64 -13.98 -17.57
N ASP A 257 44.88 -14.10 -18.66
CA ASP A 257 45.34 -13.97 -20.04
C ASP A 257 45.44 -12.52 -20.54
N GLY A 258 45.15 -11.55 -19.70
CA GLY A 258 45.15 -10.10 -19.98
C GLY A 258 43.83 -9.60 -20.60
N THR A 259 42.81 -10.45 -20.79
CA THR A 259 41.50 -10.03 -21.30
C THR A 259 40.81 -9.12 -20.29
N VAL A 260 40.33 -7.96 -20.74
CA VAL A 260 39.57 -7.02 -19.93
C VAL A 260 38.10 -7.07 -20.30
N GLN A 261 37.25 -7.12 -19.29
CA GLN A 261 35.79 -7.07 -19.46
C GLN A 261 35.24 -5.90 -18.62
N SER A 262 34.35 -5.11 -19.22
CA SER A 262 33.73 -3.94 -18.58
C SER A 262 32.25 -3.81 -18.98
N PRO A 263 31.39 -4.80 -18.66
CA PRO A 263 29.96 -4.67 -18.90
C PRO A 263 29.30 -3.69 -17.92
N GLU A 264 28.25 -3.04 -18.39
CA GLU A 264 27.32 -2.24 -17.59
C GLU A 264 25.94 -2.92 -17.58
N PHE A 265 25.28 -3.01 -16.42
CA PHE A 265 24.01 -3.70 -16.22
C PHE A 265 23.07 -2.94 -15.29
#